data_d26210d2183afa14732630f78b0148fa
#
_entry.id   d26210d2183afa14732630f78b0148fa
#
_cell.length_a   1.000
_cell.length_b   1.000
_cell.length_c   1.000
_cell.angle_alpha   90.00
_cell.angle_beta   90.00
_cell.angle_gamma   90.00
#
_symmetry.space_group_name_H-M   'P 1'
#
loop_
_entity.id
_entity.type
_entity.pdbx_description
1 polymer ?
#
loop_
_entity_poly.entity_id
_entity_poly.type
_entity_poly.pdbx_seq_one_letter_code
_entity_poly.pdbx_strand_id
1 'polypeptide(L)'
;VKLVDASFLVDYATGDDGAVAYLAAHDQEEIGASTIVLSELYRGLMITQEMTREETRAKYEWVVPIPFTDGTAAEAAEIYVELRADGKMINKSDIYIAATARSLDVPLVVADDHFTHIDGLGVETYRERGE
;
A
#
# COMPACT_ATOMS: atom_id res chain seq x y z
N VAL A 1 11.81 5.53 -3.78
CA VAL A 1 11.00 4.51 -3.12
C VAL A 1 9.60 4.46 -3.73
N LYS A 2 9.01 3.29 -3.78
CA LYS A 2 7.62 3.11 -4.20
C LYS A 2 6.85 2.46 -3.05
N LEU A 3 5.61 2.90 -2.84
CA LEU A 3 4.78 2.33 -1.78
C LEU A 3 3.80 1.32 -2.37
N VAL A 4 3.62 0.22 -1.66
CA VAL A 4 2.69 -0.83 -2.06
C VAL A 4 1.60 -1.00 -0.99
N ASP A 5 0.45 -1.53 -1.40
CA ASP A 5 -0.63 -1.87 -0.47
C ASP A 5 -0.53 -3.35 -0.05
N ALA A 6 -1.43 -3.77 0.84
CA ALA A 6 -1.43 -5.15 1.31
C ALA A 6 -1.70 -6.14 0.18
N SER A 7 -2.58 -5.78 -0.77
CA SER A 7 -2.91 -6.65 -1.90
C SER A 7 -1.69 -6.99 -2.74
N PHE A 8 -0.82 -6.00 -2.98
CA PHE A 8 0.42 -6.25 -3.71
C PHE A 8 1.30 -7.28 -2.99
N LEU A 9 1.47 -7.11 -1.69
CA LEU A 9 2.33 -8.00 -0.90
C LEU A 9 1.79 -9.43 -0.84
N VAL A 10 0.47 -9.58 -0.70
CA VAL A 10 -0.17 -10.90 -0.75
C VAL A 10 -0.04 -11.51 -2.14
N ASP A 11 -0.31 -10.75 -3.18
CA ASP A 11 -0.21 -11.22 -4.57
C ASP A 11 1.21 -11.66 -4.90
N TYR A 12 2.21 -10.87 -4.49
CA TYR A 12 3.60 -11.24 -4.71
C TYR A 12 3.93 -12.56 -4.00
N ALA A 13 3.52 -12.71 -2.74
CA ALA A 13 3.81 -13.91 -1.95
C ALA A 13 3.14 -15.16 -2.52
N THR A 14 2.01 -15.01 -3.20
CA THR A 14 1.27 -16.13 -3.81
C THR A 14 1.65 -16.37 -5.27
N GLY A 15 2.60 -15.59 -5.81
CA GLY A 15 3.14 -15.78 -7.16
C GLY A 15 2.32 -15.18 -8.28
N ASP A 16 1.51 -14.15 -7.99
CA ASP A 16 0.75 -13.44 -9.01
C ASP A 16 1.69 -12.89 -10.09
N ASP A 17 1.41 -13.18 -11.34
CA ASP A 17 2.28 -12.80 -12.47
C ASP A 17 2.55 -11.31 -12.55
N GLY A 18 1.53 -10.49 -12.32
CA GLY A 18 1.66 -9.03 -12.39
C GLY A 18 2.56 -8.47 -11.28
N ALA A 19 2.37 -8.94 -10.03
CA ALA A 19 3.18 -8.51 -8.91
C ALA A 19 4.64 -8.94 -9.06
N VAL A 20 4.85 -10.19 -9.48
CA VAL A 20 6.21 -10.73 -9.71
C VAL A 20 6.91 -9.95 -10.83
N ALA A 21 6.22 -9.70 -11.94
CA ALA A 21 6.77 -8.95 -13.07
C ALA A 21 7.09 -7.50 -12.68
N TYR A 22 6.23 -6.88 -11.88
CA TYR A 22 6.46 -5.52 -11.41
C TYR A 22 7.75 -5.42 -10.60
N LEU A 23 7.93 -6.31 -9.61
CA LEU A 23 9.15 -6.29 -8.80
C LEU A 23 10.40 -6.59 -9.62
N ALA A 24 10.32 -7.52 -10.57
CA ALA A 24 11.45 -7.82 -11.44
C ALA A 24 11.85 -6.60 -12.27
N ALA A 25 10.89 -5.84 -12.75
CA ALA A 25 11.14 -4.63 -13.53
C ALA A 25 11.65 -3.46 -12.68
N HIS A 26 11.45 -3.50 -11.36
CA HIS A 26 11.80 -2.40 -10.44
C HIS A 26 12.76 -2.88 -9.34
N ASP A 27 13.62 -3.84 -9.64
CA ASP A 27 14.48 -4.49 -8.64
C ASP A 27 15.55 -3.55 -8.05
N GLN A 28 15.79 -2.41 -8.68
CA GLN A 28 16.74 -1.41 -8.17
C GLN A 28 16.08 -0.36 -7.29
N GLU A 29 14.78 -0.41 -7.13
CA GLU A 29 14.05 0.56 -6.32
C GLU A 29 13.66 -0.03 -4.97
N GLU A 30 13.68 0.81 -3.93
CA GLU A 30 13.20 0.40 -2.62
C GLU A 30 11.68 0.31 -2.64
N ILE A 31 11.15 -0.75 -2.05
CA ILE A 31 9.72 -0.96 -1.89
C ILE A 31 9.39 -0.73 -0.43
N GLY A 32 8.48 0.20 -0.19
CA GLY A 32 8.03 0.54 1.15
C GLY A 32 6.54 0.25 1.33
N ALA A 33 6.13 0.15 2.56
CA ALA A 33 4.72 0.01 2.91
C ALA A 33 4.44 0.76 4.20
N SER A 34 3.28 1.41 4.27
CA SER A 34 2.83 2.04 5.50
C SER A 34 2.76 1.01 6.63
N THR A 35 3.08 1.42 7.85
CA THR A 35 2.92 0.56 9.02
C THR A 35 1.46 0.12 9.21
N ILE A 36 0.49 0.87 8.67
CA ILE A 36 -0.92 0.46 8.62
C ILE A 36 -1.06 -0.80 7.75
N VAL A 37 -0.46 -0.79 6.56
CA VAL A 37 -0.46 -1.95 5.64
C VAL A 37 0.21 -3.14 6.30
N LEU A 38 1.36 -2.93 6.94
CA LEU A 38 2.09 -4.02 7.58
C LEU A 38 1.29 -4.63 8.73
N SER A 39 0.57 -3.80 9.50
CA SER A 39 -0.28 -4.29 10.58
C SER A 39 -1.36 -5.25 10.06
N GLU A 40 -2.03 -4.87 8.98
CA GLU A 40 -3.05 -5.71 8.34
C GLU A 40 -2.46 -7.02 7.82
N LEU A 41 -1.32 -6.92 7.17
CA LEU A 41 -0.61 -8.06 6.60
C LEU A 41 -0.17 -9.04 7.68
N TYR A 42 0.47 -8.55 8.72
CA TYR A 42 0.96 -9.39 9.84
C TYR A 42 -0.20 -10.08 10.54
N ARG A 43 -1.29 -9.34 10.80
CA ARG A 43 -2.48 -9.89 11.42
C ARG A 43 -3.04 -11.06 10.59
N GLY A 44 -3.12 -10.87 9.28
CA GLY A 44 -3.58 -11.92 8.38
C GLY A 44 -2.73 -13.18 8.45
N LEU A 45 -1.41 -13.04 8.47
CA LEU A 45 -0.49 -14.17 8.55
C LEU A 45 -0.59 -14.89 9.90
N MET A 46 -0.72 -14.13 10.98
CA MET A 46 -0.85 -14.71 12.32
C MET A 46 -2.13 -15.52 12.46
N ILE A 47 -3.23 -15.02 11.88
CA ILE A 47 -4.54 -15.70 11.96
C ILE A 47 -4.60 -16.91 11.02
N THR A 48 -4.23 -16.72 9.75
CA THR A 48 -4.44 -17.76 8.72
C THR A 48 -3.34 -18.81 8.67
N GLN A 49 -2.11 -18.44 9.01
CA GLN A 49 -0.95 -19.32 8.92
C GLN A 49 -0.28 -19.56 10.27
N GLU A 50 -0.89 -19.07 11.34
CA GLU A 50 -0.41 -19.24 12.72
C GLU A 50 1.07 -18.84 12.88
N MET A 51 1.52 -17.86 12.11
CA MET A 51 2.90 -17.38 12.17
C MET A 51 3.15 -16.58 13.44
N THR A 52 4.36 -16.70 13.96
CA THR A 52 4.79 -15.90 15.12
C THR A 52 5.12 -14.48 14.67
N ARG A 53 5.32 -13.60 15.65
CA ARG A 53 5.75 -12.21 15.41
C ARG A 53 7.05 -12.18 14.60
N GLU A 54 8.02 -12.98 14.99
CA GLU A 54 9.33 -13.03 14.31
C GLU A 54 9.20 -13.55 12.89
N GLU A 55 8.37 -14.57 12.68
CA GLU A 55 8.16 -15.16 11.36
C GLU A 55 7.49 -14.18 10.41
N THR A 56 6.48 -13.44 10.88
CA THR A 56 5.79 -12.47 10.03
C THR A 56 6.73 -11.35 9.61
N ARG A 57 7.52 -10.83 10.55
CA ARG A 57 8.46 -9.75 10.24
C ARG A 57 9.58 -10.21 9.32
N ALA A 58 10.07 -11.42 9.50
CA ALA A 58 11.12 -11.98 8.65
C ALA A 58 10.66 -12.16 7.20
N LYS A 59 9.41 -12.54 7.01
CA LYS A 59 8.86 -12.78 5.66
C LYS A 59 8.88 -11.51 4.80
N TYR A 60 8.68 -10.35 5.41
CA TYR A 60 8.60 -9.07 4.71
C TYR A 60 9.72 -8.11 5.10
N GLU A 61 10.87 -8.63 5.56
CA GLU A 61 11.99 -7.78 5.98
C GLU A 61 12.59 -6.96 4.82
N TRP A 62 12.33 -7.37 3.58
CA TRP A 62 12.78 -6.64 2.39
C TRP A 62 11.94 -5.40 2.11
N VAL A 63 10.80 -5.23 2.78
CA VAL A 63 9.92 -4.07 2.64
C VAL A 63 10.33 -3.02 3.69
N VAL A 64 10.48 -1.77 3.25
CA VAL A 64 10.82 -0.66 4.15
C VAL A 64 9.56 -0.19 4.87
N PRO A 65 9.50 -0.27 6.21
CA PRO A 65 8.33 0.22 6.95
C PRO A 65 8.30 1.75 6.94
N ILE A 66 7.17 2.32 6.56
CA ILE A 66 6.98 3.78 6.54
C ILE A 66 6.02 4.14 7.68
N PRO A 67 6.49 4.86 8.70
CA PRO A 67 5.65 5.18 9.85
C PRO A 67 4.47 6.08 9.50
N PHE A 68 3.31 5.80 10.11
CA PHE A 68 2.16 6.69 10.05
C PHE A 68 2.33 7.73 11.17
N THR A 69 2.70 8.95 10.79
CA THR A 69 3.06 10.02 11.70
C THR A 69 1.91 11.01 11.90
N ASP A 70 2.10 11.99 12.78
CA ASP A 70 1.14 13.08 12.93
C ASP A 70 0.94 13.84 11.61
N GLY A 71 2.02 14.09 10.87
CA GLY A 71 1.93 14.73 9.55
C GLY A 71 1.10 13.89 8.58
N THR A 72 1.28 12.56 8.59
CA THR A 72 0.49 11.66 7.77
C THR A 72 -0.98 11.68 8.19
N ALA A 73 -1.25 11.78 9.49
CA ALA A 73 -2.61 11.87 9.99
C ALA A 73 -3.32 13.13 9.49
N ALA A 74 -2.63 14.26 9.47
CA ALA A 74 -3.16 15.52 8.93
C ALA A 74 -3.45 15.39 7.43
N GLU A 75 -2.54 14.77 6.69
CA GLU A 75 -2.71 14.51 5.26
C GLU A 75 -3.94 13.62 5.01
N ALA A 76 -4.11 12.59 5.83
CA ALA A 76 -5.27 11.69 5.73
C ALA A 76 -6.59 12.45 5.97
N ALA A 77 -6.59 13.35 6.95
CA ALA A 77 -7.77 14.18 7.23
C ALA A 77 -8.11 15.08 6.04
N GLU A 78 -7.12 15.66 5.38
CA GLU A 78 -7.34 16.49 4.19
C GLU A 78 -7.91 15.67 3.05
N ILE A 79 -7.38 14.47 2.80
CA ILE A 79 -7.91 13.56 1.76
C ILE A 79 -9.36 13.21 2.06
N TYR A 80 -9.67 12.89 3.31
CA TYR A 80 -11.05 12.56 3.71
C TYR A 80 -12.01 13.70 3.37
N VAL A 81 -11.64 14.93 3.73
CA VAL A 81 -12.46 16.11 3.47
C VAL A 81 -12.65 16.33 1.96
N GLU A 82 -11.58 16.18 1.17
CA GLU A 82 -11.64 16.32 -0.29
C GLU A 82 -12.58 15.29 -0.93
N LEU A 83 -12.43 14.02 -0.55
CA LEU A 83 -13.26 12.94 -1.10
C LEU A 83 -14.72 13.07 -0.67
N ARG A 84 -14.97 13.49 0.56
CA ARG A 84 -16.32 13.73 1.04
C ARG A 84 -17.00 14.84 0.24
N ALA A 85 -16.28 15.93 -0.03
CA ALA A 85 -16.80 17.05 -0.80
C ALA A 85 -17.13 16.64 -2.24
N ASP A 86 -16.33 15.74 -2.82
CA ASP A 86 -16.49 15.27 -4.19
C ASP A 86 -17.47 14.10 -4.31
N GLY A 87 -17.97 13.57 -3.20
CA GLY A 87 -18.84 12.41 -3.20
C GLY A 87 -18.17 11.12 -3.66
N LYS A 88 -16.87 11.00 -3.43
CA LYS A 88 -16.04 9.87 -3.92
C LYS A 88 -15.31 9.15 -2.78
N MET A 89 -15.99 8.96 -1.66
CA MET A 89 -15.40 8.36 -0.48
C MET A 89 -14.93 6.93 -0.73
N ILE A 90 -13.76 6.60 -0.18
CA ILE A 90 -13.21 5.25 -0.13
C ILE A 90 -13.08 4.85 1.35
N ASN A 91 -12.66 3.61 1.65
CA ASN A 91 -12.54 3.19 3.03
C ASN A 91 -11.34 3.87 3.72
N LYS A 92 -11.37 3.93 5.05
CA LYS A 92 -10.36 4.64 5.84
C LYS A 92 -8.96 4.08 5.68
N SER A 93 -8.84 2.76 5.60
CA SER A 93 -7.54 2.11 5.42
C SER A 93 -6.86 2.61 4.15
N ASP A 94 -7.62 2.69 3.05
CA ASP A 94 -7.10 3.18 1.77
C ASP A 94 -6.73 4.67 1.84
N ILE A 95 -7.50 5.46 2.60
CA ILE A 95 -7.16 6.87 2.82
C ILE A 95 -5.81 6.99 3.53
N TYR A 96 -5.57 6.17 4.56
CA TYR A 96 -4.30 6.19 5.30
C TYR A 96 -3.12 5.79 4.41
N ILE A 97 -3.32 4.80 3.55
CA ILE A 97 -2.30 4.36 2.60
C ILE A 97 -1.99 5.47 1.59
N ALA A 98 -3.04 6.08 1.04
CA ALA A 98 -2.89 7.19 0.09
C ALA A 98 -2.20 8.39 0.75
N ALA A 99 -2.54 8.70 1.99
CA ALA A 99 -1.94 9.79 2.74
C ALA A 99 -0.44 9.58 2.92
N THR A 100 -0.02 8.35 3.17
CA THR A 100 1.39 8.03 3.33
C THR A 100 2.15 8.32 2.04
N ALA A 101 1.62 7.87 0.90
CA ALA A 101 2.25 8.10 -0.39
C ALA A 101 2.26 9.58 -0.78
N ARG A 102 1.13 10.27 -0.59
CA ARG A 102 1.02 11.70 -0.95
C ARG A 102 1.94 12.56 -0.07
N SER A 103 2.04 12.26 1.23
CA SER A 103 2.93 12.97 2.15
C SER A 103 4.39 12.89 1.73
N LEU A 104 4.80 11.75 1.19
CA LEU A 104 6.17 11.52 0.75
C LEU A 104 6.40 11.89 -0.71
N ASP A 105 5.35 12.22 -1.43
CA ASP A 105 5.38 12.50 -2.87
C ASP A 105 6.03 11.33 -3.63
N VAL A 106 5.57 10.11 -3.34
CA VAL A 106 6.04 8.90 -4.01
C VAL A 106 4.85 8.14 -4.60
N PRO A 107 5.07 7.35 -5.67
CA PRO A 107 3.97 6.59 -6.28
C PRO A 107 3.42 5.50 -5.36
N LEU A 108 2.11 5.28 -5.43
CA LEU A 108 1.44 4.16 -4.79
C LEU A 108 1.16 3.10 -5.85
N VAL A 109 1.61 1.88 -5.60
CA VAL A 109 1.49 0.75 -6.54
C VAL A 109 0.33 -0.14 -6.08
N VAL A 110 -0.69 -0.25 -6.91
CA VAL A 110 -1.96 -0.90 -6.55
C VAL A 110 -2.48 -1.78 -7.69
N ALA A 111 -3.47 -2.63 -7.37
CA ALA A 111 -4.08 -3.52 -8.36
C ALA A 111 -5.15 -2.83 -9.19
N ASP A 112 -5.84 -1.85 -8.62
CA ASP A 112 -6.98 -1.19 -9.26
C ASP A 112 -6.84 0.33 -9.24
N ASP A 113 -7.83 1.03 -9.77
CA ASP A 113 -7.76 2.47 -10.01
C ASP A 113 -8.60 3.33 -9.06
N HIS A 114 -9.14 2.76 -7.98
CA HIS A 114 -10.00 3.57 -7.11
C HIS A 114 -9.25 4.70 -6.38
N PHE A 115 -7.92 4.64 -6.32
CA PHE A 115 -7.09 5.71 -5.77
C PHE A 115 -6.92 6.90 -6.71
N THR A 116 -7.31 6.79 -7.97
CA THR A 116 -7.09 7.87 -8.96
C THR A 116 -7.95 9.11 -8.71
N HIS A 117 -8.96 9.00 -7.86
CA HIS A 117 -9.80 10.14 -7.47
C HIS A 117 -9.12 11.08 -6.47
N ILE A 118 -7.95 10.72 -5.99
CA ILE A 118 -7.22 11.51 -5.01
C ILE A 118 -6.22 12.42 -5.72
N ASP A 119 -6.45 13.72 -5.64
CA ASP A 119 -5.58 14.70 -6.25
C ASP A 119 -4.18 14.67 -5.62
N GLY A 120 -3.16 14.88 -6.45
CA GLY A 120 -1.79 14.94 -5.99
C GLY A 120 -1.15 13.60 -5.65
N LEU A 121 -1.87 12.50 -5.88
CA LEU A 121 -1.37 11.15 -5.63
C LEU A 121 -0.92 10.51 -6.94
N GLY A 122 0.34 10.08 -7.01
CA GLY A 122 0.82 9.26 -8.13
C GLY A 122 0.38 7.82 -7.93
N VAL A 123 -0.22 7.22 -8.95
CA VAL A 123 -0.73 5.84 -8.87
C VAL A 123 -0.17 5.05 -10.05
N GLU A 124 0.37 3.86 -9.74
CA GLU A 124 0.81 2.90 -10.76
C GLU A 124 0.08 1.59 -10.49
N THR A 125 -0.33 0.90 -11.53
CA THR A 125 -0.95 -0.41 -11.38
C THR A 125 0.06 -1.49 -11.75
N TYR A 126 0.05 -2.60 -11.00
CA TYR A 126 0.98 -3.70 -11.23
C TYR A 126 0.36 -4.83 -12.05
N ARG A 127 -0.92 -4.73 -12.38
CA ARG A 127 -1.56 -5.68 -13.29
C ARG A 127 -2.48 -4.91 -14.24
N GLU A 128 -2.74 -5.50 -15.41
CA GLU A 128 -3.61 -4.88 -16.39
C GLU A 128 -5.08 -4.99 -15.97
N ARG A 129 -5.85 -3.97 -16.33
CA ARG A 129 -7.30 -3.94 -16.06
C ARG A 129 -8.00 -4.99 -16.90
N GLY A 130 -8.98 -5.65 -16.29
CA GLY A 130 -9.78 -6.67 -16.96
C GLY A 130 -9.20 -8.07 -16.94
N GLU A 131 -8.09 -8.26 -16.26
CA GLU A 131 -7.47 -9.57 -16.12
C GLU A 131 -7.90 -10.28 -14.83
#